data_29d22471206af76b7a8eec1d12b9e01a
#
_entry.id   29d22471206af76b7a8eec1d12b9e01a
#
_cell.length_a   1.000
_cell.length_b   1.000
_cell.length_c   1.000
_cell.angle_alpha   90.00
_cell.angle_beta   90.00
_cell.angle_gamma   90.00
#
_symmetry.space_group_name_H-M   'P 1'
#
loop_
_entity.id
_entity.type
_entity.pdbx_description
1 polymer ?
#
loop_
_entity_poly.entity_id
_entity_poly.type
_entity_poly.pdbx_seq_one_letter_code
_entity_poly.pdbx_strand_id
1 'polypeptide(L)'
;MQLRPVLLFLFFVPLVSSAQTLYTYPSDTETRWISFENKSGAKGKGAMENKGAKGNASQWVKPGDSIVLADFEGAGIINRIWMTIIDRNPKALRSIVLEMYWDNASTPAVSVPLGDFFGIGLGRRTAFQSALFTDPEGKSFNCYIPMPFRKHAKIVFKNGSLSHRLLCLLDYFFSRYYT
;
A
#
# COMPACT_ATOMS: atom_id res chain seq x y z
N MET A 1 -0.54 64.25 -33.50
CA MET A 1 0.04 63.08 -32.81
C MET A 1 -1.06 61.97 -32.81
N GLN A 2 -0.99 61.02 -33.75
CA GLN A 2 -2.01 59.97 -33.91
C GLN A 2 -1.58 58.79 -33.08
N LEU A 3 -2.40 58.44 -32.05
CA LEU A 3 -2.26 57.18 -31.31
C LEU A 3 -2.76 56.02 -32.18
N ARG A 4 -1.85 55.10 -32.52
CA ARG A 4 -2.20 53.81 -33.14
C ARG A 4 -2.71 52.84 -32.03
N PRO A 5 -3.87 52.22 -32.19
CA PRO A 5 -4.30 51.20 -31.24
C PRO A 5 -3.45 49.93 -31.40
N VAL A 6 -2.77 49.54 -30.33
CA VAL A 6 -2.13 48.22 -30.26
C VAL A 6 -3.21 47.18 -29.93
N LEU A 7 -3.55 46.35 -30.92
CA LEU A 7 -4.48 45.24 -30.73
C LEU A 7 -3.73 44.10 -30.02
N LEU A 8 -4.00 43.91 -28.74
CA LEU A 8 -3.46 42.80 -27.94
C LEU A 8 -4.28 41.55 -28.26
N PHE A 9 -3.75 40.64 -29.08
CA PHE A 9 -4.31 39.30 -29.31
C PHE A 9 -4.02 38.43 -28.09
N LEU A 10 -4.98 38.26 -27.21
CA LEU A 10 -4.96 37.23 -26.16
C LEU A 10 -5.21 35.84 -26.79
N PHE A 11 -4.14 35.08 -26.99
CA PHE A 11 -4.25 33.66 -27.33
C PHE A 11 -4.82 32.90 -26.14
N PHE A 12 -6.10 32.57 -26.25
CA PHE A 12 -6.75 31.58 -25.36
C PHE A 12 -6.26 30.19 -25.79
N VAL A 13 -5.23 29.66 -25.13
CA VAL A 13 -4.88 28.24 -25.26
C VAL A 13 -5.87 27.46 -24.40
N PRO A 14 -6.76 26.63 -24.96
CA PRO A 14 -7.61 25.78 -24.15
C PRO A 14 -6.72 24.77 -23.41
N LEU A 15 -6.62 24.90 -22.09
CA LEU A 15 -6.06 23.86 -21.22
C LEU A 15 -7.01 22.67 -21.27
N VAL A 16 -6.68 21.68 -22.11
CA VAL A 16 -7.37 20.39 -22.12
C VAL A 16 -6.99 19.68 -20.83
N SER A 17 -7.77 19.90 -19.79
CA SER A 17 -7.70 19.13 -18.57
C SER A 17 -8.23 17.71 -18.84
N SER A 18 -7.33 16.74 -18.98
CA SER A 18 -7.73 15.33 -18.99
C SER A 18 -8.19 14.96 -17.58
N ALA A 19 -9.50 14.98 -17.36
CA ALA A 19 -10.08 14.43 -16.15
C ALA A 19 -9.76 12.92 -16.13
N GLN A 20 -9.10 12.46 -15.06
CA GLN A 20 -8.89 11.03 -14.85
C GLN A 20 -10.25 10.35 -14.73
N THR A 21 -10.50 9.38 -15.60
CA THR A 21 -11.70 8.54 -15.51
C THR A 21 -11.44 7.49 -14.42
N LEU A 22 -11.83 7.80 -13.18
CA LEU A 22 -11.62 6.99 -11.99
C LEU A 22 -12.25 5.57 -12.05
N TYR A 23 -13.12 5.34 -13.01
CA TYR A 23 -13.90 4.10 -13.16
C TYR A 23 -13.58 3.30 -14.42
N THR A 24 -12.67 3.76 -15.27
CA THR A 24 -12.24 2.98 -16.45
C THR A 24 -10.95 2.25 -16.14
N TYR A 25 -11.02 0.93 -16.19
CA TYR A 25 -9.86 0.05 -16.12
C TYR A 25 -9.36 -0.27 -17.53
N PRO A 26 -8.04 -0.19 -17.79
CA PRO A 26 -7.47 -0.67 -19.05
C PRO A 26 -7.80 -2.15 -19.23
N SER A 27 -8.11 -2.56 -20.46
CA SER A 27 -8.51 -3.94 -20.78
C SER A 27 -7.41 -4.98 -20.54
N ASP A 28 -6.16 -4.54 -20.47
CA ASP A 28 -4.95 -5.33 -20.19
C ASP A 28 -4.58 -5.39 -18.70
N THR A 29 -5.46 -4.89 -17.83
CA THR A 29 -5.22 -4.82 -16.40
C THR A 29 -6.09 -5.82 -15.65
N GLU A 30 -5.51 -6.56 -14.73
CA GLU A 30 -6.20 -7.49 -13.85
C GLU A 30 -5.99 -7.14 -12.39
N THR A 31 -7.09 -7.05 -11.63
CA THR A 31 -7.03 -6.80 -10.18
C THR A 31 -6.72 -8.08 -9.43
N ARG A 32 -5.85 -7.98 -8.43
CA ARG A 32 -5.45 -9.06 -7.54
C ARG A 32 -5.63 -8.63 -6.08
N TRP A 33 -5.87 -9.63 -5.26
CA TRP A 33 -5.97 -9.47 -3.80
C TRP A 33 -4.95 -10.37 -3.12
N ILE A 34 -4.15 -9.79 -2.25
CA ILE A 34 -3.18 -10.50 -1.41
C ILE A 34 -3.67 -10.52 0.03
N SER A 35 -3.55 -11.67 0.66
CA SER A 35 -3.83 -11.89 2.07
C SER A 35 -2.95 -13.02 2.60
N PHE A 36 -3.05 -13.36 3.88
CA PHE A 36 -2.31 -14.52 4.42
C PHE A 36 -2.72 -15.87 3.78
N GLU A 37 -3.90 -15.94 3.17
CA GLU A 37 -4.35 -17.10 2.40
C GLU A 37 -3.82 -17.12 0.96
N ASN A 38 -3.42 -15.96 0.43
CA ASN A 38 -3.03 -15.80 -0.97
C ASN A 38 -1.88 -14.79 -1.13
N LYS A 39 -0.71 -15.14 -0.63
CA LYS A 39 0.46 -14.24 -0.61
C LYS A 39 1.02 -13.92 -2.01
N SER A 40 0.80 -14.79 -2.98
CA SER A 40 1.20 -14.59 -4.39
C SER A 40 0.18 -13.80 -5.20
N GLY A 41 -0.99 -13.46 -4.65
CA GLY A 41 -2.07 -12.82 -5.39
C GLY A 41 -2.59 -13.65 -6.57
N ALA A 42 -2.54 -14.98 -6.49
CA ALA A 42 -3.01 -15.84 -7.57
C ALA A 42 -4.52 -15.66 -7.79
N LYS A 43 -4.94 -15.66 -9.08
CA LYS A 43 -6.34 -15.46 -9.47
C LYS A 43 -7.24 -16.53 -8.86
N GLY A 44 -8.35 -16.12 -8.24
CA GLY A 44 -9.34 -17.03 -7.67
C GLY A 44 -8.86 -17.82 -6.46
N LYS A 45 -7.72 -17.46 -5.83
CA LYS A 45 -7.17 -18.16 -4.65
C LYS A 45 -7.36 -17.39 -3.34
N GLY A 46 -7.98 -16.22 -3.37
CA GLY A 46 -8.35 -15.51 -2.15
C GLY A 46 -9.63 -16.09 -1.52
N ALA A 47 -9.72 -16.01 -0.20
CA ALA A 47 -10.89 -16.42 0.60
C ALA A 47 -11.38 -17.87 0.33
N MET A 48 -10.47 -18.78 0.02
CA MET A 48 -10.81 -20.20 -0.27
C MET A 48 -11.06 -21.02 0.98
N GLU A 49 -10.49 -20.61 2.11
CA GLU A 49 -10.68 -21.27 3.39
C GLU A 49 -12.05 -20.94 3.99
N ASN A 50 -12.49 -21.76 4.95
CA ASN A 50 -13.71 -21.53 5.72
C ASN A 50 -14.96 -21.28 4.84
N LYS A 51 -15.16 -22.12 3.80
CA LYS A 51 -16.33 -22.07 2.89
C LYS A 51 -16.54 -20.72 2.19
N GLY A 52 -15.45 -20.07 1.81
CA GLY A 52 -15.49 -18.75 1.16
C GLY A 52 -15.50 -17.56 2.13
N ALA A 53 -15.53 -17.80 3.42
CA ALA A 53 -15.24 -16.81 4.43
C ALA A 53 -13.73 -16.83 4.73
N LYS A 54 -13.16 -15.69 5.09
CA LYS A 54 -11.74 -15.55 5.38
C LYS A 54 -11.33 -16.43 6.57
N GLY A 55 -10.63 -17.54 6.31
CA GLY A 55 -10.22 -18.50 7.34
C GLY A 55 -8.89 -18.15 8.01
N ASN A 56 -7.99 -17.45 7.32
CA ASN A 56 -6.69 -17.02 7.84
C ASN A 56 -6.51 -15.50 7.69
N ALA A 57 -7.11 -14.76 8.62
CA ALA A 57 -7.09 -13.30 8.58
C ALA A 57 -5.81 -12.68 9.15
N SER A 58 -5.04 -13.43 9.96
CA SER A 58 -3.96 -12.88 10.76
C SER A 58 -2.87 -13.90 11.06
N GLN A 59 -1.66 -13.42 11.30
CA GLN A 59 -0.53 -14.25 11.75
C GLN A 59 0.19 -13.62 12.94
N TRP A 60 0.61 -14.47 13.88
CA TRP A 60 1.46 -14.08 14.98
C TRP A 60 2.93 -14.09 14.56
N VAL A 61 3.63 -13.02 14.86
CA VAL A 61 5.07 -12.85 14.59
C VAL A 61 5.80 -12.78 15.92
N LYS A 62 6.72 -13.72 16.15
CA LYS A 62 7.52 -13.74 17.38
C LYS A 62 8.53 -12.59 17.41
N PRO A 63 9.05 -12.22 18.58
CA PRO A 63 10.16 -11.30 18.71
C PRO A 63 11.36 -11.74 17.85
N GLY A 64 11.93 -10.81 17.08
CA GLY A 64 13.06 -11.06 16.20
C GLY A 64 12.71 -11.74 14.86
N ASP A 65 11.50 -12.30 14.72
CA ASP A 65 11.09 -12.96 13.50
C ASP A 65 10.56 -11.97 12.45
N SER A 66 10.49 -12.46 11.22
CA SER A 66 9.86 -11.75 10.11
C SER A 66 8.88 -12.65 9.36
N ILE A 67 7.88 -12.05 8.73
CA ILE A 67 6.96 -12.74 7.83
C ILE A 67 6.89 -12.00 6.49
N VAL A 68 6.80 -12.77 5.42
CA VAL A 68 6.51 -12.25 4.10
C VAL A 68 5.01 -11.99 4.02
N LEU A 69 4.65 -10.74 3.75
CA LEU A 69 3.27 -10.30 3.60
C LEU A 69 2.79 -10.45 2.16
N ALA A 70 3.67 -10.13 1.20
CA ALA A 70 3.42 -10.21 -0.23
C ALA A 70 4.70 -10.64 -0.93
N ASP A 71 4.58 -11.53 -1.92
CA ASP A 71 5.70 -12.01 -2.73
C ASP A 71 5.16 -12.47 -4.08
N PHE A 72 5.34 -11.67 -5.12
CA PHE A 72 4.74 -11.96 -6.43
C PHE A 72 5.55 -11.44 -7.59
N GLU A 73 5.57 -12.23 -8.63
CA GLU A 73 6.28 -11.99 -9.88
C GLU A 73 5.40 -11.28 -10.92
N GLY A 74 6.05 -10.58 -11.85
CA GLY A 74 5.44 -9.86 -12.96
C GLY A 74 5.35 -8.36 -12.71
N ALA A 75 4.88 -7.62 -13.72
CA ALA A 75 4.69 -6.17 -13.62
C ALA A 75 3.35 -5.82 -12.98
N GLY A 76 3.32 -4.70 -12.24
CA GLY A 76 2.09 -4.27 -11.61
C GLY A 76 2.20 -2.97 -10.83
N ILE A 77 1.10 -2.62 -10.16
CA ILE A 77 1.04 -1.50 -9.22
C ILE A 77 0.31 -1.97 -7.97
N ILE A 78 0.91 -1.79 -6.79
CA ILE A 78 0.19 -1.91 -5.54
C ILE A 78 -0.59 -0.60 -5.35
N ASN A 79 -1.91 -0.68 -5.35
CA ASN A 79 -2.79 0.49 -5.28
C ASN A 79 -3.28 0.78 -3.86
N ARG A 80 -3.28 -0.24 -3.00
CA ARG A 80 -3.73 -0.09 -1.63
C ARG A 80 -3.07 -1.11 -0.72
N ILE A 81 -2.65 -0.65 0.45
CA ILE A 81 -2.29 -1.48 1.60
C ILE A 81 -3.30 -1.18 2.70
N TRP A 82 -3.96 -2.21 3.20
CA TRP A 82 -4.73 -2.17 4.43
C TRP A 82 -4.13 -3.15 5.43
N MET A 83 -3.90 -2.70 6.64
CA MET A 83 -3.48 -3.59 7.71
C MET A 83 -3.91 -3.10 9.09
N THR A 84 -3.87 -3.98 10.04
CA THR A 84 -4.01 -3.64 11.45
C THR A 84 -3.14 -4.58 12.30
N ILE A 85 -2.80 -4.14 13.50
CA ILE A 85 -2.08 -4.92 14.51
C ILE A 85 -2.83 -4.80 15.82
N ILE A 86 -2.72 -5.81 16.70
CA ILE A 86 -3.41 -5.77 17.99
C ILE A 86 -2.73 -4.77 18.92
N ASP A 87 -1.43 -4.93 19.11
CA ASP A 87 -0.69 -4.01 19.97
C ASP A 87 -0.26 -2.77 19.20
N ARG A 88 -0.84 -1.65 19.56
CA ARG A 88 -0.68 -0.36 18.87
C ARG A 88 -0.08 0.72 19.76
N ASN A 89 0.61 0.32 20.83
CA ASN A 89 1.33 1.28 21.66
C ASN A 89 2.54 1.87 20.90
N PRO A 90 3.10 2.99 21.37
CA PRO A 90 4.24 3.64 20.71
C PRO A 90 5.44 2.72 20.50
N LYS A 91 5.71 1.83 21.46
CA LYS A 91 6.83 0.89 21.38
C LYS A 91 6.61 -0.15 20.28
N ALA A 92 5.41 -0.72 20.17
CA ALA A 92 5.08 -1.66 19.09
C ALA A 92 5.17 -1.00 17.72
N LEU A 93 4.57 0.18 17.55
CA LEU A 93 4.59 0.93 16.29
C LEU A 93 6.00 1.31 15.83
N ARG A 94 6.95 1.49 16.76
CA ARG A 94 8.36 1.80 16.47
C ARG A 94 9.25 0.58 16.31
N SER A 95 8.92 -0.55 16.94
CA SER A 95 9.70 -1.78 16.87
C SER A 95 9.39 -2.66 15.66
N ILE A 96 8.20 -2.49 15.08
CA ILE A 96 7.84 -3.17 13.85
C ILE A 96 8.47 -2.42 12.68
N VAL A 97 9.16 -3.15 11.80
CA VAL A 97 9.74 -2.59 10.57
C VAL A 97 9.00 -3.16 9.35
N LEU A 98 8.55 -2.27 8.47
CA LEU A 98 8.03 -2.61 7.16
C LEU A 98 9.13 -2.44 6.13
N GLU A 99 9.41 -3.52 5.38
CA GLU A 99 10.37 -3.49 4.28
C GLU A 99 9.68 -3.80 2.97
N MET A 100 10.05 -3.06 1.92
CA MET A 100 9.54 -3.28 0.57
C MET A 100 10.70 -3.37 -0.41
N TYR A 101 10.64 -4.38 -1.27
CA TYR A 101 11.64 -4.69 -2.27
C TYR A 101 10.99 -4.68 -3.65
N TRP A 102 11.64 -4.06 -4.62
CA TRP A 102 11.16 -3.98 -5.99
C TRP A 102 12.16 -4.61 -6.95
N ASP A 103 11.63 -5.30 -7.96
CA ASP A 103 12.38 -5.75 -9.13
C ASP A 103 13.61 -6.61 -8.80
N ASN A 104 13.48 -7.49 -7.81
CA ASN A 104 14.52 -8.41 -7.33
C ASN A 104 15.74 -7.70 -6.69
N ALA A 105 15.58 -6.48 -6.21
CA ALA A 105 16.62 -5.80 -5.47
C ALA A 105 17.00 -6.57 -4.19
N SER A 106 18.29 -6.65 -3.89
CA SER A 106 18.81 -7.30 -2.69
C SER A 106 18.65 -6.44 -1.42
N THR A 107 18.46 -5.14 -1.60
CA THR A 107 18.23 -4.16 -0.52
C THR A 107 16.83 -3.59 -0.60
N PRO A 108 16.15 -3.35 0.53
CA PRO A 108 14.83 -2.77 0.52
C PRO A 108 14.87 -1.31 0.04
N ALA A 109 13.92 -0.95 -0.81
CA ALA A 109 13.68 0.44 -1.19
C ALA A 109 12.96 1.22 -0.07
N VAL A 110 12.21 0.51 0.78
CA VAL A 110 11.56 1.04 1.97
C VAL A 110 11.96 0.17 3.14
N SER A 111 12.47 0.77 4.23
CA SER A 111 12.74 0.11 5.50
C SER A 111 12.50 1.11 6.62
N VAL A 112 11.29 1.09 7.19
CA VAL A 112 10.84 2.10 8.15
C VAL A 112 9.98 1.48 9.25
N PRO A 113 9.92 2.07 10.44
CA PRO A 113 8.95 1.70 11.46
C PRO A 113 7.52 1.77 10.91
N LEU A 114 6.69 0.79 11.28
CA LEU A 114 5.32 0.69 10.79
C LEU A 114 4.50 1.95 11.02
N GLY A 115 4.60 2.52 12.22
CA GLY A 115 3.87 3.75 12.54
C GLY A 115 4.28 4.90 11.63
N ASP A 116 5.58 5.06 11.40
CA ASP A 116 6.12 6.15 10.57
C ASP A 116 5.68 6.00 9.10
N PHE A 117 5.67 4.76 8.57
CA PHE A 117 5.17 4.50 7.22
C PHE A 117 3.73 4.99 7.01
N PHE A 118 2.87 4.77 8.00
CA PHE A 118 1.46 5.17 7.94
C PHE A 118 1.19 6.58 8.50
N GLY A 119 2.21 7.41 8.67
CA GLY A 119 2.07 8.79 9.11
C GLY A 119 1.79 8.97 10.61
N ILE A 120 2.03 7.94 11.42
CA ILE A 120 1.86 7.99 12.88
C ILE A 120 3.20 8.36 13.52
N GLY A 121 3.58 9.61 13.43
CA GLY A 121 4.81 10.12 14.04
C GLY A 121 4.77 10.02 15.55
N LEU A 122 5.94 9.76 16.17
CA LEU A 122 6.13 9.69 17.63
C LEU A 122 5.25 8.64 18.33
N GLY A 123 4.66 7.68 17.58
CA GLY A 123 3.78 6.66 18.13
C GLY A 123 2.45 7.19 18.70
N ARG A 124 2.13 8.43 18.45
CA ARG A 124 0.85 9.03 18.87
C ARG A 124 -0.20 8.75 17.80
N ARG A 125 -1.10 7.84 18.11
CA ARG A 125 -2.23 7.54 17.25
C ARG A 125 -3.33 8.58 17.41
N THR A 126 -3.80 9.05 16.27
CA THR A 126 -5.00 9.87 16.18
C THR A 126 -5.76 9.46 14.93
N ALA A 127 -7.08 9.50 14.96
CA ALA A 127 -7.87 9.29 13.77
C ALA A 127 -7.60 10.43 12.78
N PHE A 128 -7.30 10.08 11.53
CA PHE A 128 -7.10 11.05 10.45
C PHE A 128 -7.48 10.48 9.10
N GLN A 129 -7.73 11.37 8.15
CA GLN A 129 -8.01 11.05 6.76
C GLN A 129 -7.26 12.00 5.83
N SER A 130 -6.62 11.44 4.83
CA SER A 130 -5.99 12.17 3.74
C SER A 130 -6.15 11.39 2.43
N ALA A 131 -5.74 11.99 1.31
CA ALA A 131 -5.75 11.32 0.01
C ALA A 131 -4.78 10.12 -0.07
N LEU A 132 -3.71 10.10 0.72
CA LEU A 132 -2.64 9.11 0.65
C LEU A 132 -2.69 8.09 1.78
N PHE A 133 -3.05 8.51 2.99
CA PHE A 133 -3.10 7.66 4.17
C PHE A 133 -4.35 7.93 4.99
N THR A 134 -4.90 6.88 5.58
CA THR A 134 -6.01 7.03 6.54
C THR A 134 -5.86 6.06 7.71
N ASP A 135 -6.23 6.53 8.89
CA ASP A 135 -6.52 5.71 10.08
C ASP A 135 -7.84 6.23 10.70
N PRO A 136 -8.99 5.94 10.06
CA PRO A 136 -10.26 6.63 10.35
C PRO A 136 -10.77 6.43 11.77
N GLU A 137 -10.43 5.30 12.40
CA GLU A 137 -10.84 5.00 13.77
C GLU A 137 -9.65 4.89 14.74
N GLY A 138 -8.43 5.23 14.27
CA GLY A 138 -7.22 4.93 15.01
C GLY A 138 -7.00 3.41 15.23
N LYS A 139 -7.50 2.53 14.38
CA LYS A 139 -7.44 1.07 14.52
C LYS A 139 -6.93 0.34 13.29
N SER A 140 -6.98 0.96 12.12
CA SER A 140 -6.55 0.36 10.85
C SER A 140 -5.71 1.34 10.04
N PHE A 141 -4.67 0.83 9.43
CA PHE A 141 -3.75 1.59 8.62
C PHE A 141 -4.10 1.40 7.15
N ASN A 142 -4.26 2.49 6.42
CA ASN A 142 -4.46 2.47 4.98
C ASN A 142 -3.40 3.32 4.29
N CYS A 143 -2.85 2.80 3.21
CA CYS A 143 -1.99 3.52 2.27
C CYS A 143 -2.60 3.40 0.87
N TYR A 144 -2.78 4.51 0.19
CA TYR A 144 -3.30 4.60 -1.18
C TYR A 144 -2.24 5.12 -2.16
N ILE A 145 -0.98 5.20 -1.74
CA ILE A 145 0.12 5.58 -2.63
C ILE A 145 0.31 4.47 -3.66
N PRO A 146 0.22 4.77 -4.97
CA PRO A 146 0.52 3.79 -6.01
C PRO A 146 2.00 3.42 -5.99
N MET A 147 2.31 2.14 -5.93
CA MET A 147 3.68 1.60 -5.90
C MET A 147 3.91 0.70 -7.12
N PRO A 148 4.39 1.26 -8.25
CA PRO A 148 4.66 0.50 -9.46
C PRO A 148 5.93 -0.33 -9.33
N PHE A 149 5.93 -1.51 -9.99
CA PHE A 149 7.09 -2.41 -10.13
C PHE A 149 7.04 -3.08 -11.50
N ARG A 150 8.20 -3.54 -12.01
CA ARG A 150 8.33 -4.07 -13.38
C ARG A 150 8.46 -5.58 -13.43
N LYS A 151 9.04 -6.19 -12.40
CA LYS A 151 9.36 -7.63 -12.41
C LYS A 151 8.88 -8.35 -11.17
N HIS A 152 9.01 -7.71 -10.00
CA HIS A 152 8.77 -8.38 -8.73
C HIS A 152 8.46 -7.36 -7.64
N ALA A 153 7.56 -7.74 -6.73
CA ALA A 153 7.31 -6.99 -5.50
C ALA A 153 7.29 -7.92 -4.30
N LYS A 154 8.04 -7.56 -3.27
CA LYS A 154 8.07 -8.27 -2.00
C LYS A 154 7.92 -7.31 -0.84
N ILE A 155 7.05 -7.64 0.09
CA ILE A 155 6.80 -6.87 1.31
C ILE A 155 7.01 -7.78 2.52
N VAL A 156 7.79 -7.30 3.47
CA VAL A 156 8.17 -8.04 4.67
C VAL A 156 7.81 -7.22 5.91
N PHE A 157 7.24 -7.89 6.89
CA PHE A 157 6.97 -7.37 8.21
C PHE A 157 7.96 -8.01 9.19
N LYS A 158 8.73 -7.18 9.88
CA LYS A 158 9.71 -7.63 10.90
C LYS A 158 9.25 -7.19 12.27
N ASN A 159 9.25 -8.13 13.21
CA ASN A 159 9.02 -7.83 14.62
C ASN A 159 10.36 -7.60 15.33
N GLY A 160 10.82 -6.36 15.38
CA GLY A 160 12.02 -5.97 16.11
C GLY A 160 11.85 -5.83 17.63
N SER A 161 10.69 -6.20 18.20
CA SER A 161 10.51 -6.18 19.64
C SER A 161 11.31 -7.29 20.32
N LEU A 162 11.72 -7.06 21.57
CA LEU A 162 12.51 -8.03 22.33
C LEU A 162 11.65 -9.04 23.10
N SER A 163 10.36 -8.80 23.28
CA SER A 163 9.57 -9.57 24.25
C SER A 163 8.10 -9.81 23.89
N HIS A 164 7.57 -9.26 22.80
CA HIS A 164 6.15 -9.33 22.51
C HIS A 164 5.88 -9.99 21.16
N ARG A 165 4.97 -10.99 21.16
CA ARG A 165 4.36 -11.48 19.90
C ARG A 165 3.43 -10.41 19.36
N LEU A 166 3.48 -10.19 18.06
CA LEU A 166 2.62 -9.24 17.37
C LEU A 166 1.69 -9.98 16.42
N LEU A 167 0.41 -9.67 16.50
CA LEU A 167 -0.58 -10.16 15.55
C LEU A 167 -0.77 -9.13 14.45
N CYS A 168 -0.52 -9.56 13.22
CA CYS A 168 -0.73 -8.78 12.01
C CYS A 168 -1.97 -9.28 11.27
N LEU A 169 -2.89 -8.40 10.92
CA LEU A 169 -3.98 -8.63 9.98
C LEU A 169 -3.72 -7.81 8.72
N LEU A 170 -4.00 -8.40 7.56
CA LEU A 170 -3.49 -7.84 6.33
C LEU A 170 -4.42 -8.09 5.14
N ASP A 171 -4.58 -7.05 4.31
CA ASP A 171 -5.13 -7.14 2.97
C ASP A 171 -4.44 -6.14 2.04
N TYR A 172 -4.07 -6.58 0.83
CA TYR A 172 -3.51 -5.74 -0.22
C TYR A 172 -4.33 -5.84 -1.49
N PHE A 173 -4.51 -4.71 -2.16
CA PHE A 173 -5.00 -4.65 -3.54
C PHE A 173 -3.87 -4.23 -4.46
N PHE A 174 -3.66 -4.97 -5.52
CA PHE A 174 -2.78 -4.55 -6.60
C PHE A 174 -3.42 -4.84 -7.96
N SER A 175 -2.97 -4.09 -8.96
CA SER A 175 -3.33 -4.33 -10.36
C SER A 175 -2.12 -4.89 -11.09
N ARG A 176 -2.31 -5.99 -11.82
CA ARG A 176 -1.30 -6.59 -12.66
C ARG A 176 -1.50 -6.13 -14.09
N TYR A 177 -0.41 -5.76 -14.76
CA TYR A 177 -0.40 -5.51 -16.19
C TYR A 177 -0.01 -6.79 -16.94
N TYR A 178 -0.72 -7.10 -18.00
CA TYR A 178 -0.30 -8.09 -18.98
C TYR A 178 0.58 -7.37 -20.01
N THR A 179 1.84 -7.72 -20.08
CA THR A 179 2.75 -7.29 -21.16
C THR A 179 2.73 -8.31 -22.28
#